data_cc567d37b1519d298e5aafb84054ccd5
#
_entry.id   cc567d37b1519d298e5aafb84054ccd5
#
_cell.length_a   1.000
_cell.length_b   1.000
_cell.length_c   1.000
_cell.angle_alpha   90.00
_cell.angle_beta   90.00
_cell.angle_gamma   90.00
#
_symmetry.space_group_name_H-M   'P 1'
#
loop_
_entity.id
_entity.type
_entity.pdbx_description
1 polymer ?
#
loop_
_entity_poly.entity_id
_entity_poly.type
_entity_poly.pdbx_seq_one_letter_code
_entity_poly.pdbx_strand_id
1 'polypeptide(L)'
;CDDSEEELAADILGLQNELFVAGAELATAPEAAGRLEDGISRITAGMVDALDPEIDKYMAHVNLPPKFVIPGGNRLSAQLDVARTIVRRAERAVVRIQLADELASTEILRFLNRASDLVFSMARYADVDFPDLFEGRRKSGEDEE
;
A
#
# COMPACT_ATOMS: atom_id res chain seq x y z
N CYS A 1 -19.68 -11.63 11.40
CA CYS A 1 -18.69 -10.62 10.95
C CYS A 1 -18.49 -9.65 12.10
N ASP A 2 -17.27 -9.37 12.43
CA ASP A 2 -16.93 -8.37 13.43
C ASP A 2 -16.93 -6.99 12.75
N ASP A 3 -17.43 -5.96 13.43
CA ASP A 3 -17.50 -4.60 12.87
C ASP A 3 -16.12 -4.12 12.35
N SER A 4 -15.03 -4.60 12.96
CA SER A 4 -13.66 -4.30 12.53
C SER A 4 -13.26 -4.93 11.19
N GLU A 5 -13.78 -6.12 10.86
CA GLU A 5 -13.55 -6.77 9.57
C GLU A 5 -14.33 -6.08 8.46
N GLU A 6 -15.55 -5.62 8.76
CA GLU A 6 -16.38 -4.88 7.82
C GLU A 6 -15.76 -3.51 7.51
N GLU A 7 -15.23 -2.82 8.52
CA GLU A 7 -14.53 -1.56 8.34
C GLU A 7 -13.27 -1.74 7.48
N LEU A 8 -12.43 -2.73 7.78
CA LEU A 8 -11.24 -3.02 6.99
C LEU A 8 -11.59 -3.36 5.53
N ALA A 9 -12.66 -4.14 5.30
CA ALA A 9 -13.11 -4.47 3.96
C ALA A 9 -13.60 -3.23 3.19
N ALA A 10 -14.30 -2.31 3.86
CA ALA A 10 -14.74 -1.06 3.27
C ALA A 10 -13.57 -0.15 2.90
N ASP A 11 -12.55 -0.05 3.76
CA ASP A 11 -11.37 0.76 3.50
C ASP A 11 -10.51 0.18 2.36
N ILE A 12 -10.39 -1.16 2.28
CA ILE A 12 -9.75 -1.83 1.13
C ILE A 12 -10.49 -1.49 -0.15
N LEU A 13 -11.81 -1.54 -0.15
CA LEU A 13 -12.62 -1.20 -1.33
C LEU A 13 -12.46 0.29 -1.69
N GLY A 14 -12.38 1.18 -0.70
CA GLY A 14 -12.08 2.59 -0.90
C GLY A 14 -10.75 2.80 -1.63
N LEU A 15 -9.69 2.15 -1.14
CA LEU A 15 -8.36 2.21 -1.77
C LEU A 15 -8.38 1.63 -3.19
N GLN A 16 -9.12 0.54 -3.43
CA GLN A 16 -9.27 -0.03 -4.78
C GLN A 16 -9.91 0.98 -5.75
N ASN A 17 -10.94 1.72 -5.32
CA ASN A 17 -11.54 2.77 -6.14
C ASN A 17 -10.54 3.88 -6.46
N GLU A 18 -9.74 4.31 -5.50
CA GLU A 18 -8.70 5.33 -5.73
C GLU A 18 -7.59 4.82 -6.67
N LEU A 19 -7.25 3.53 -6.61
CA LEU A 19 -6.32 2.90 -7.55
C LEU A 19 -6.87 2.88 -8.98
N PHE A 20 -8.19 2.79 -9.18
CA PHE A 20 -8.81 2.99 -10.50
C PHE A 20 -8.63 4.42 -11.01
N VAL A 21 -8.77 5.43 -10.15
CA VAL A 21 -8.48 6.82 -10.48
C VAL A 21 -7.02 6.98 -10.92
N ALA A 22 -6.09 6.40 -10.17
CA ALA A 22 -4.67 6.39 -10.50
C ALA A 22 -4.39 5.73 -11.85
N GLY A 23 -5.04 4.60 -12.12
CA GLY A 23 -4.94 3.89 -13.41
C GLY A 23 -5.44 4.73 -14.58
N ALA A 24 -6.54 5.45 -14.41
CA ALA A 24 -7.09 6.34 -15.43
C ALA A 24 -6.13 7.51 -15.73
N GLU A 25 -5.53 8.11 -14.70
CA GLU A 25 -4.52 9.15 -14.87
C GLU A 25 -3.28 8.63 -15.62
N LEU A 26 -2.76 7.47 -15.23
CA LEU A 26 -1.58 6.86 -15.88
C LEU A 26 -1.83 6.43 -17.32
N ALA A 27 -3.07 6.11 -17.67
CA ALA A 27 -3.47 5.77 -19.03
C ALA A 27 -3.65 7.00 -19.95
N THR A 28 -3.56 8.20 -19.39
CA THR A 28 -3.77 9.47 -20.11
C THR A 28 -2.43 10.12 -20.42
N ALA A 29 -2.16 10.36 -21.71
CA ALA A 29 -0.96 11.04 -22.15
C ALA A 29 -0.90 12.48 -21.62
N PRO A 30 0.29 13.06 -21.37
CA PRO A 30 0.45 14.40 -20.82
C PRO A 30 -0.29 15.49 -21.63
N GLU A 31 -0.31 15.38 -22.96
CA GLU A 31 -1.02 16.31 -23.86
C GLU A 31 -2.54 16.25 -23.73
N ALA A 32 -3.07 15.16 -23.18
CA ALA A 32 -4.51 14.99 -22.92
C ALA A 32 -4.88 15.28 -21.45
N ALA A 33 -3.95 15.75 -20.62
CA ALA A 33 -4.13 16.00 -19.20
C ALA A 33 -5.28 16.98 -18.89
N GLY A 34 -5.60 17.89 -19.81
CA GLY A 34 -6.73 18.81 -19.67
C GLY A 34 -8.12 18.15 -19.68
N ARG A 35 -8.22 16.86 -20.02
CA ARG A 35 -9.45 16.07 -19.99
C ARG A 35 -9.64 15.33 -18.66
N LEU A 36 -8.64 15.31 -17.80
CA LEU A 36 -8.70 14.65 -16.51
C LEU A 36 -9.63 15.39 -15.55
N GLU A 37 -10.42 14.63 -14.79
CA GLU A 37 -11.34 15.14 -13.78
C GLU A 37 -10.86 14.75 -12.39
N ASP A 38 -10.76 15.73 -11.49
CA ASP A 38 -10.30 15.53 -10.12
C ASP A 38 -11.16 14.48 -9.37
N GLY A 39 -10.51 13.48 -8.80
CA GLY A 39 -11.17 12.40 -8.06
C GLY A 39 -11.87 11.35 -8.93
N ILE A 40 -11.87 11.48 -10.25
CA ILE A 40 -12.46 10.53 -11.20
C ILE A 40 -11.36 9.90 -12.07
N SER A 41 -10.52 10.73 -12.66
CA SER A 41 -9.42 10.32 -13.53
C SER A 41 -8.11 11.02 -13.21
N ARG A 42 -8.07 11.84 -12.16
CA ARG A 42 -6.87 12.50 -11.64
C ARG A 42 -6.80 12.35 -10.12
N ILE A 43 -5.65 11.93 -9.63
CA ILE A 43 -5.32 11.95 -8.20
C ILE A 43 -5.08 13.39 -7.77
N THR A 44 -5.74 13.80 -6.69
CA THR A 44 -5.59 15.12 -6.10
C THR A 44 -4.70 15.08 -4.85
N ALA A 45 -4.12 16.23 -4.49
CA ALA A 45 -3.37 16.37 -3.23
C ALA A 45 -4.23 16.00 -2.01
N GLY A 46 -5.53 16.35 -2.02
CA GLY A 46 -6.47 15.99 -0.96
C GLY A 46 -6.65 14.48 -0.80
N MET A 47 -6.69 13.73 -1.90
CA MET A 47 -6.75 12.26 -1.86
C MET A 47 -5.47 11.66 -1.24
N VAL A 48 -4.32 12.22 -1.55
CA VAL A 48 -3.05 11.78 -0.96
C VAL A 48 -3.01 12.06 0.54
N ASP A 49 -3.37 13.28 0.94
CA ASP A 49 -3.37 13.71 2.34
C ASP A 49 -4.37 12.92 3.19
N ALA A 50 -5.48 12.48 2.61
CA ALA A 50 -6.49 11.65 3.28
C ALA A 50 -5.98 10.25 3.66
N LEU A 51 -4.90 9.76 3.05
CA LEU A 51 -4.32 8.45 3.39
C LEU A 51 -3.58 8.47 4.74
N ASP A 52 -3.04 9.59 5.17
CA ASP A 52 -2.29 9.69 6.42
C ASP A 52 -3.13 9.36 7.66
N PRO A 53 -4.34 9.92 7.85
CA PRO A 53 -5.20 9.53 8.99
C PRO A 53 -5.65 8.07 8.91
N GLU A 54 -5.82 7.49 7.73
CA GLU A 54 -6.14 6.07 7.60
C GLU A 54 -4.97 5.17 8.01
N ILE A 55 -3.74 5.52 7.63
CA ILE A 55 -2.53 4.83 8.10
C ILE A 55 -2.44 4.90 9.62
N ASP A 56 -2.61 6.09 10.19
CA ASP A 56 -2.54 6.32 11.64
C ASP A 56 -3.62 5.51 12.37
N LYS A 57 -4.83 5.42 11.82
CA LYS A 57 -5.93 4.61 12.37
C LYS A 57 -5.51 3.15 12.56
N TYR A 58 -4.94 2.53 11.55
CA TYR A 58 -4.50 1.13 11.64
C TYR A 58 -3.26 0.97 12.52
N MET A 59 -2.28 1.86 12.38
CA MET A 59 -1.04 1.79 13.16
C MET A 59 -1.25 2.04 14.65
N ALA A 60 -2.31 2.74 15.06
CA ALA A 60 -2.66 2.92 16.46
C ALA A 60 -2.95 1.59 17.19
N HIS A 61 -3.35 0.55 16.45
CA HIS A 61 -3.64 -0.79 16.97
C HIS A 61 -2.50 -1.80 16.77
N VAL A 62 -1.38 -1.36 16.18
CA VAL A 62 -0.25 -2.21 15.83
C VAL A 62 0.95 -1.84 16.71
N ASN A 63 1.48 -2.83 17.43
CA ASN A 63 2.70 -2.67 18.20
C ASN A 63 3.85 -3.36 17.46
N LEU A 64 4.54 -2.63 16.58
CA LEU A 64 5.65 -3.18 15.80
C LEU A 64 6.84 -3.47 16.70
N PRO A 65 7.39 -4.70 16.68
CA PRO A 65 8.65 -5.00 17.34
C PRO A 65 9.84 -4.31 16.63
N PRO A 66 10.96 -4.08 17.30
CA PRO A 66 12.15 -3.48 16.70
C PRO A 66 12.93 -4.44 15.79
N LYS A 67 12.24 -5.28 15.05
CA LYS A 67 12.77 -6.26 14.10
C LYS A 67 11.88 -6.31 12.87
N PHE A 68 12.42 -6.81 11.76
CA PHE A 68 11.61 -7.05 10.57
C PHE A 68 10.62 -8.19 10.83
N VAL A 69 9.38 -7.94 10.44
CA VAL A 69 8.31 -8.94 10.47
C VAL A 69 8.40 -9.77 9.21
N ILE A 70 8.34 -11.10 9.35
CA ILE A 70 8.22 -11.99 8.19
C ILE A 70 6.76 -11.97 7.72
N PRO A 71 6.49 -11.63 6.43
CA PRO A 71 5.13 -11.55 5.92
C PRO A 71 4.37 -12.89 6.02
N GLY A 72 3.05 -12.83 6.19
CA GLY A 72 2.20 -13.99 6.06
C GLY A 72 1.74 -14.63 7.38
N GLY A 73 1.47 -13.83 8.42
CA GLY A 73 0.93 -14.32 9.70
C GLY A 73 -0.41 -15.03 9.55
N ASN A 74 -1.24 -14.58 8.62
CA ASN A 74 -2.47 -15.25 8.21
C ASN A 74 -2.77 -14.99 6.72
N ARG A 75 -3.86 -15.58 6.21
CA ARG A 75 -4.20 -15.48 4.79
C ARG A 75 -4.47 -14.04 4.34
N LEU A 76 -5.17 -13.26 5.14
CA LEU A 76 -5.51 -11.85 4.81
C LEU A 76 -4.25 -11.00 4.81
N SER A 77 -3.45 -11.06 5.86
CA SER A 77 -2.18 -10.31 5.94
C SER A 77 -1.22 -10.70 4.82
N ALA A 78 -1.12 -11.99 4.50
CA ALA A 78 -0.30 -12.47 3.38
C ALA A 78 -0.73 -11.89 2.03
N GLN A 79 -2.04 -11.81 1.77
CA GLN A 79 -2.56 -11.21 0.55
C GLN A 79 -2.31 -9.69 0.50
N LEU A 80 -2.45 -8.99 1.61
CA LEU A 80 -2.12 -7.57 1.71
C LEU A 80 -0.61 -7.32 1.52
N ASP A 81 0.24 -8.16 2.07
CA ASP A 81 1.69 -8.08 1.82
C ASP A 81 2.04 -8.27 0.33
N VAL A 82 1.37 -9.20 -0.37
CA VAL A 82 1.50 -9.33 -1.83
C VAL A 82 1.01 -8.08 -2.55
N ALA A 83 -0.16 -7.56 -2.19
CA ALA A 83 -0.70 -6.33 -2.77
C ALA A 83 0.28 -5.16 -2.60
N ARG A 84 0.88 -5.00 -1.42
CA ARG A 84 1.92 -4.00 -1.18
C ARG A 84 3.08 -4.10 -2.16
N THR A 85 3.58 -5.31 -2.43
CA THR A 85 4.68 -5.48 -3.38
C THR A 85 4.31 -5.05 -4.80
N ILE A 86 3.04 -5.24 -5.19
CA ILE A 86 2.51 -4.83 -6.49
C ILE A 86 2.41 -3.30 -6.56
N VAL A 87 1.88 -2.65 -5.52
CA VAL A 87 1.80 -1.18 -5.45
C VAL A 87 3.21 -0.57 -5.52
N ARG A 88 4.18 -1.11 -4.80
CA ARG A 88 5.57 -0.66 -4.86
C ARG A 88 6.23 -0.88 -6.24
N ARG A 89 5.85 -1.95 -6.93
CA ARG A 89 6.28 -2.16 -8.32
C ARG A 89 5.69 -1.11 -9.26
N ALA A 90 4.42 -0.77 -9.08
CA ALA A 90 3.77 0.31 -9.82
C ALA A 90 4.45 1.67 -9.53
N GLU A 91 4.72 1.99 -8.27
CA GLU A 91 5.46 3.19 -7.87
C GLU A 91 6.80 3.31 -8.60
N ARG A 92 7.60 2.24 -8.63
CA ARG A 92 8.88 2.23 -9.36
C ARG A 92 8.72 2.41 -10.87
N ALA A 93 7.64 1.89 -11.45
CA ALA A 93 7.33 2.10 -12.86
C ALA A 93 6.97 3.58 -13.14
N VAL A 94 6.18 4.19 -12.26
CA VAL A 94 5.79 5.61 -12.35
C VAL A 94 7.00 6.54 -12.18
N VAL A 95 7.97 6.21 -11.33
CA VAL A 95 9.24 6.94 -11.24
C VAL A 95 9.95 7.01 -12.59
N ARG A 96 9.97 5.90 -13.35
CA ARG A 96 10.57 5.89 -14.70
C ARG A 96 9.84 6.79 -15.69
N ILE A 97 8.50 6.83 -15.60
CA ILE A 97 7.68 7.73 -16.42
C ILE A 97 7.96 9.19 -16.04
N GLN A 98 8.09 9.48 -14.75
CA GLN A 98 8.45 10.81 -14.28
C GLN A 98 9.83 11.26 -14.79
N LEU A 99 10.83 10.37 -14.76
CA LEU A 99 12.18 10.67 -15.25
C LEU A 99 12.21 10.89 -16.75
N ALA A 100 11.25 10.34 -17.50
CA ALA A 100 11.08 10.58 -18.92
C ALA A 100 10.24 11.84 -19.24
N ASP A 101 9.80 12.58 -18.21
CA ASP A 101 8.93 13.75 -18.31
C ASP A 101 7.58 13.47 -19.01
N GLU A 102 7.04 12.27 -18.78
CA GLU A 102 5.80 11.78 -19.39
C GLU A 102 4.64 11.69 -18.40
N LEU A 103 4.78 12.22 -17.17
CA LEU A 103 3.70 12.28 -16.17
C LEU A 103 2.84 13.54 -16.34
N ALA A 104 1.53 13.34 -16.29
CA ALA A 104 0.57 14.45 -16.27
C ALA A 104 0.61 15.23 -14.93
N SER A 105 0.93 14.57 -13.82
CA SER A 105 0.96 15.14 -12.47
C SER A 105 1.92 14.37 -11.57
N THR A 106 2.49 15.05 -10.58
CA THR A 106 3.37 14.43 -9.57
C THR A 106 2.61 13.82 -8.38
N GLU A 107 1.33 14.14 -8.21
CA GLU A 107 0.50 13.64 -7.08
C GLU A 107 0.33 12.13 -7.11
N ILE A 108 0.31 11.54 -8.30
CA ILE A 108 0.18 10.08 -8.45
C ILE A 108 1.34 9.32 -7.81
N LEU A 109 2.55 9.85 -7.88
CA LEU A 109 3.72 9.21 -7.25
C LEU A 109 3.61 9.27 -5.73
N ARG A 110 3.22 10.42 -5.18
CA ARG A 110 2.92 10.58 -3.74
C ARG A 110 1.81 9.63 -3.31
N PHE A 111 0.76 9.51 -4.11
CA PHE A 111 -0.36 8.61 -3.85
C PHE A 111 0.10 7.15 -3.75
N LEU A 112 0.82 6.64 -4.73
CA LEU A 112 1.29 5.25 -4.72
C LEU A 112 2.23 4.96 -3.57
N ASN A 113 3.09 5.91 -3.18
CA ASN A 113 3.94 5.80 -2.00
C ASN A 113 3.10 5.65 -0.73
N ARG A 114 2.14 6.55 -0.48
CA ARG A 114 1.26 6.49 0.70
C ARG A 114 0.32 5.28 0.66
N ALA A 115 -0.20 4.90 -0.51
CA ALA A 115 -1.01 3.70 -0.68
C ALA A 115 -0.25 2.43 -0.25
N SER A 116 1.03 2.34 -0.57
CA SER A 116 1.86 1.19 -0.13
C SER A 116 2.03 1.15 1.39
N ASP A 117 2.11 2.30 2.06
CA ASP A 117 2.18 2.40 3.51
C ASP A 117 0.83 2.04 4.16
N LEU A 118 -0.28 2.46 3.55
CA LEU A 118 -1.62 2.08 4.02
C LEU A 118 -1.82 0.56 3.93
N VAL A 119 -1.47 -0.06 2.80
CA VAL A 119 -1.57 -1.52 2.65
C VAL A 119 -0.69 -2.25 3.66
N PHE A 120 0.51 -1.73 3.96
CA PHE A 120 1.36 -2.28 5.03
C PHE A 120 0.68 -2.19 6.40
N SER A 121 0.11 -1.04 6.75
CA SER A 121 -0.56 -0.86 8.03
C SER A 121 -1.78 -1.78 8.18
N MET A 122 -2.57 -1.94 7.10
CA MET A 122 -3.69 -2.89 7.05
C MET A 122 -3.20 -4.35 7.20
N ALA A 123 -2.09 -4.72 6.57
CA ALA A 123 -1.52 -6.06 6.69
C ALA A 123 -1.09 -6.35 8.13
N ARG A 124 -0.44 -5.40 8.78
CA ARG A 124 -0.04 -5.55 10.20
C ARG A 124 -1.24 -5.56 11.14
N TYR A 125 -2.25 -4.76 10.86
CA TYR A 125 -3.52 -4.79 11.62
C TYR A 125 -4.25 -6.13 11.49
N ALA A 126 -4.20 -6.76 10.32
CA ALA A 126 -4.81 -8.06 10.06
C ALA A 126 -4.05 -9.23 10.72
N ASP A 127 -2.81 -9.03 11.18
CA ASP A 127 -2.09 -10.05 11.94
C ASP A 127 -2.67 -10.14 13.35
N VAL A 128 -3.28 -11.26 13.69
CA VAL A 128 -3.85 -11.49 15.04
C VAL A 128 -2.73 -11.71 16.06
N ASP A 129 -1.73 -12.49 15.66
CA ASP A 129 -0.46 -12.67 16.35
C ASP A 129 0.66 -12.27 15.39
N PHE A 130 1.70 -11.59 15.89
CA PHE A 130 2.80 -11.24 15.01
C PHE A 130 3.38 -12.49 14.36
N PRO A 131 3.55 -12.47 13.02
CA PRO A 131 4.27 -13.54 12.34
C PRO A 131 5.71 -13.61 12.89
N ASP A 132 6.40 -14.67 12.54
CA ASP A 132 7.80 -14.87 12.90
C ASP A 132 8.62 -13.61 12.60
N LEU A 133 9.50 -13.25 13.51
CA LEU A 133 10.44 -12.14 13.32
C LEU A 133 11.68 -12.64 12.57
N PHE A 134 12.24 -11.76 11.75
CA PHE A 134 13.48 -12.08 11.06
C PHE A 134 14.65 -12.15 12.04
N GLU A 135 15.28 -13.31 12.12
CA GLU A 135 16.44 -13.59 13.00
C GLU A 135 17.72 -13.89 12.21
N GLY A 136 17.72 -13.65 10.91
CA GLY A 136 18.80 -14.02 10.01
C GLY A 136 18.66 -15.46 9.48
N ARG A 137 19.67 -15.93 8.77
CA ARG A 137 19.69 -17.29 8.24
C ARG A 137 19.79 -18.29 9.39
N ARG A 138 18.80 -19.17 9.55
CA ARG A 138 18.93 -20.32 10.47
C ARG A 138 20.09 -21.18 10.00
N LYS A 139 21.07 -21.41 10.87
CA LYS A 139 22.10 -22.40 10.60
C LYS A 139 21.45 -23.79 10.64
N SER A 140 21.50 -24.50 9.52
CA SER A 140 21.06 -25.90 9.48
C SER A 140 22.06 -26.73 10.25
N GLY A 141 21.64 -27.24 11.42
CA GLY A 141 22.28 -28.36 12.10
C GLY A 141 23.59 -28.07 12.82
N GLU A 142 23.53 -27.37 13.94
CA GLU A 142 24.51 -27.44 15.02
C GLU A 142 23.75 -27.34 16.35
N ASP A 143 23.00 -28.37 16.69
CA ASP A 143 22.55 -28.65 18.06
C ASP A 143 22.05 -30.10 18.14
N GLU A 144 22.94 -31.07 17.92
CA GLU A 144 22.83 -32.42 18.42
C GLU A 144 24.24 -32.90 18.82
N GLU A 145 24.67 -32.49 20.01
CA GLU A 145 25.59 -33.24 20.86
C GLU A 145 25.25 -33.02 22.32
#